data_9f79fef4120c2a40aca839d746e884fb
#
_entry.id   9f79fef4120c2a40aca839d746e884fb
#
_cell.length_a   1.000
_cell.length_b   1.000
_cell.length_c   1.000
_cell.angle_alpha   90.00
_cell.angle_beta   90.00
_cell.angle_gamma   90.00
#
_symmetry.space_group_name_H-M   'P 1'
#
loop_
_entity.id
_entity.type
_entity.pdbx_description
1 polymer ?
#
loop_
_entity_poly.entity_id
_entity_poly.type
_entity_poly.pdbx_seq_one_letter_code
_entity_poly.pdbx_strand_id
1 'polypeptide(L)'
;MDEWDLPFVIHEDVMDGLKKIQDEQIQTCVTSPPYWGLRDYGTGRWVGGLKHCPHVRESKKSEHTITGHKNNPMVGDAIYKTICLKCGANRVDKQLGLEETPEEYIENMVKVFREVKRVLKKDGTLWVNIGDTYCGTGHKNEYLDPKYSEGRTGQSTAINNKVKGVKAKDMIGIPWLLALALRDDGWYLRQDIIWNKPNAMPEPVKDRCTKSHEYIFLLSKSNKYYFDYEALQEPTTTYDKNVRDRDKGKLNKTPGRERISGLKTNDYEMKNKRDVWNINLKPYSEAHFAVFPPELPEFCIKAGSKEGDTVLDPFWGSGTTGVVAIKLGRKVMGIELNKEYIDMSMLRFGQRYLNFYEGGMDGK
;
A
#
# COMPACT_ATOMS: atom_id res chain seq x y z
N MET A 1 -31.61 0.57 -6.88
CA MET A 1 -30.15 0.56 -6.67
C MET A 1 -29.56 0.98 -8.00
N ASP A 2 -28.91 2.11 -8.03
CA ASP A 2 -28.23 2.55 -9.24
C ASP A 2 -27.08 1.59 -9.55
N GLU A 3 -26.84 1.34 -10.82
CA GLU A 3 -25.83 0.39 -11.35
C GLU A 3 -24.39 0.63 -10.83
N TRP A 4 -24.20 1.65 -9.99
CA TRP A 4 -22.91 2.16 -9.47
C TRP A 4 -22.68 1.94 -7.97
N ASP A 5 -23.55 1.22 -7.28
CA ASP A 5 -23.41 0.94 -5.84
C ASP A 5 -22.40 -0.17 -5.53
N LEU A 6 -21.89 -0.86 -6.55
CA LEU A 6 -20.89 -1.91 -6.43
C LEU A 6 -19.55 -1.47 -7.06
N PRO A 7 -18.44 -1.95 -6.53
CA PRO A 7 -17.13 -1.67 -7.14
C PRO A 7 -17.02 -2.32 -8.51
N PHE A 8 -16.43 -1.60 -9.45
CA PHE A 8 -16.06 -2.16 -10.76
C PHE A 8 -14.61 -2.64 -10.72
N VAL A 9 -14.39 -3.96 -10.71
CA VAL A 9 -13.04 -4.55 -10.66
C VAL A 9 -12.73 -5.26 -11.97
N ILE A 10 -11.63 -4.86 -12.60
CA ILE A 10 -11.10 -5.42 -13.84
C ILE A 10 -10.15 -6.56 -13.47
N HIS A 11 -10.48 -7.80 -13.89
CA HIS A 11 -9.64 -8.97 -13.71
C HIS A 11 -8.61 -9.05 -14.85
N GLU A 12 -7.51 -8.34 -14.70
CA GLU A 12 -6.44 -8.25 -15.70
C GLU A 12 -5.09 -7.91 -15.03
N ASP A 13 -4.02 -8.00 -15.83
CA ASP A 13 -2.77 -7.32 -15.51
C ASP A 13 -2.99 -5.81 -15.42
N VAL A 14 -2.25 -5.14 -14.54
CA VAL A 14 -2.42 -3.71 -14.27
C VAL A 14 -2.31 -2.84 -15.52
N MET A 15 -1.35 -3.13 -16.41
CA MET A 15 -1.16 -2.38 -17.65
C MET A 15 -2.30 -2.61 -18.64
N ASP A 16 -2.77 -3.85 -18.76
CA ASP A 16 -3.87 -4.20 -19.65
C ASP A 16 -5.20 -3.67 -19.11
N GLY A 17 -5.39 -3.69 -17.78
CA GLY A 17 -6.55 -3.11 -17.10
C GLY A 17 -6.64 -1.59 -17.25
N LEU A 18 -5.53 -0.88 -17.04
CA LEU A 18 -5.49 0.59 -17.18
C LEU A 18 -5.84 1.07 -18.59
N LYS A 19 -5.46 0.32 -19.64
CA LYS A 19 -5.83 0.63 -21.04
C LYS A 19 -7.34 0.62 -21.29
N LYS A 20 -8.12 -0.11 -20.47
CA LYS A 20 -9.59 -0.17 -20.57
C LYS A 20 -10.28 1.04 -19.95
N ILE A 21 -9.58 1.84 -19.15
CA ILE A 21 -10.10 3.04 -18.50
C ILE A 21 -9.87 4.24 -19.43
N GLN A 22 -10.89 5.06 -19.59
CA GLN A 22 -10.82 6.26 -20.42
C GLN A 22 -9.93 7.34 -19.81
N ASP A 23 -9.41 8.22 -20.65
CA ASP A 23 -8.64 9.37 -20.20
C ASP A 23 -9.48 10.29 -19.30
N GLU A 24 -8.86 10.86 -18.28
CA GLU A 24 -9.45 11.86 -17.39
C GLU A 24 -10.78 11.43 -16.70
N GLN A 25 -10.97 10.12 -16.50
CA GLN A 25 -12.15 9.56 -15.84
C GLN A 25 -12.04 9.54 -14.31
N ILE A 26 -10.84 9.44 -13.76
CA ILE A 26 -10.55 9.20 -12.35
C ILE A 26 -10.19 10.50 -11.63
N GLN A 27 -10.79 10.76 -10.45
CA GLN A 27 -10.44 11.93 -9.64
C GLN A 27 -9.21 11.69 -8.76
N THR A 28 -9.13 10.53 -8.11
CA THR A 28 -7.99 10.21 -7.25
C THR A 28 -7.63 8.73 -7.35
N CYS A 29 -6.35 8.44 -7.30
CA CYS A 29 -5.82 7.08 -7.18
C CYS A 29 -5.22 6.92 -5.78
N VAL A 30 -5.65 5.89 -5.05
CA VAL A 30 -5.15 5.54 -3.72
C VAL A 30 -4.76 4.07 -3.72
N THR A 31 -3.47 3.78 -3.56
CA THR A 31 -2.97 2.43 -3.79
C THR A 31 -1.73 2.09 -2.98
N SER A 32 -1.50 0.80 -2.82
CA SER A 32 -0.24 0.23 -2.32
C SER A 32 0.22 -0.83 -3.32
N PRO A 33 1.22 -0.52 -4.17
CA PRO A 33 1.73 -1.46 -5.15
C PRO A 33 2.40 -2.66 -4.48
N PRO A 34 2.59 -3.79 -5.17
CA PRO A 34 3.41 -4.89 -4.68
C PRO A 34 4.81 -4.40 -4.34
N TYR A 35 5.26 -4.63 -3.10
CA TYR A 35 6.59 -4.18 -2.68
C TYR A 35 7.67 -5.07 -3.28
N TRP A 36 8.74 -4.46 -3.74
CA TRP A 36 9.86 -5.17 -4.36
C TRP A 36 10.49 -6.20 -3.42
N GLY A 37 10.67 -7.42 -3.93
CA GLY A 37 11.35 -8.50 -3.24
C GLY A 37 10.63 -9.13 -2.05
N LEU A 38 9.37 -8.74 -1.75
CA LEU A 38 8.70 -9.22 -0.54
C LEU A 38 7.85 -10.47 -0.75
N ARG A 39 7.08 -10.59 -1.84
CA ARG A 39 6.08 -11.66 -1.98
C ARG A 39 5.89 -12.12 -3.42
N ASP A 40 5.77 -13.45 -3.57
CA ASP A 40 5.20 -14.09 -4.74
C ASP A 40 3.74 -14.43 -4.42
N TYR A 41 2.80 -13.84 -5.15
CA TYR A 41 1.35 -14.04 -4.97
C TYR A 41 0.83 -15.26 -5.76
N GLY A 42 1.72 -16.04 -6.37
CA GLY A 42 1.37 -17.27 -7.09
C GLY A 42 0.65 -17.06 -8.42
N THR A 43 0.73 -15.88 -9.01
CA THR A 43 0.06 -15.51 -10.25
C THR A 43 0.75 -16.05 -11.50
N GLY A 44 1.95 -16.63 -11.35
CA GLY A 44 2.74 -17.16 -12.45
C GLY A 44 2.09 -18.39 -13.11
N ARG A 45 2.05 -18.39 -14.43
CA ARG A 45 1.59 -19.52 -15.25
C ARG A 45 2.76 -20.19 -15.96
N TRP A 46 2.61 -21.49 -16.19
CA TRP A 46 3.60 -22.27 -16.90
C TRP A 46 3.26 -22.37 -18.39
N VAL A 47 4.26 -22.12 -19.24
CA VAL A 47 4.12 -22.17 -20.70
C VAL A 47 5.10 -23.21 -21.25
N GLY A 48 4.59 -24.13 -22.06
CA GLY A 48 5.37 -25.28 -22.56
C GLY A 48 5.50 -26.41 -21.52
N GLY A 49 6.36 -27.37 -21.80
CA GLY A 49 6.60 -28.53 -20.95
C GLY A 49 5.44 -29.56 -20.94
N LEU A 50 5.39 -30.38 -19.90
CA LEU A 50 4.39 -31.42 -19.73
C LEU A 50 3.13 -30.92 -19.05
N LYS A 51 1.96 -31.16 -19.63
CA LYS A 51 0.64 -30.69 -19.17
C LYS A 51 0.28 -31.05 -17.72
N HIS A 52 0.81 -32.12 -17.18
CA HIS A 52 0.52 -32.63 -15.83
C HIS A 52 1.71 -32.52 -14.89
N CYS A 53 2.74 -31.75 -15.26
CA CYS A 53 3.87 -31.53 -14.37
C CYS A 53 3.46 -30.59 -13.22
N PRO A 54 3.68 -30.98 -11.96
CA PRO A 54 3.33 -30.11 -10.80
C PRO A 54 4.26 -28.92 -10.66
N HIS A 55 5.34 -28.83 -11.45
CA HIS A 55 6.35 -27.76 -11.46
C HIS A 55 7.00 -27.48 -10.08
N VAL A 56 6.98 -28.47 -9.20
CA VAL A 56 7.47 -28.39 -7.84
C VAL A 56 8.84 -29.05 -7.75
N ARG A 57 9.78 -28.42 -7.02
CA ARG A 57 11.06 -29.04 -6.67
C ARG A 57 10.79 -30.15 -5.64
N GLU A 58 11.44 -31.27 -5.79
CA GLU A 58 11.46 -32.25 -4.71
C GLU A 58 12.23 -31.68 -3.52
N SER A 59 11.53 -31.35 -2.45
CA SER A 59 12.17 -31.17 -1.16
C SER A 59 12.59 -32.57 -0.70
N LYS A 60 13.84 -32.76 -0.29
CA LYS A 60 14.21 -33.93 0.50
C LYS A 60 13.44 -33.79 1.81
N LYS A 61 12.27 -34.44 1.91
CA LYS A 61 11.54 -34.53 3.17
C LYS A 61 12.46 -35.21 4.16
N SER A 62 12.88 -34.53 5.22
CA SER A 62 13.35 -35.20 6.40
C SER A 62 12.17 -36.00 6.97
N GLU A 63 12.35 -37.26 7.26
CA GLU A 63 11.29 -38.18 7.73
C GLU A 63 10.71 -37.85 9.11
N HIS A 64 10.98 -36.67 9.66
CA HIS A 64 10.63 -36.25 11.03
C HIS A 64 9.76 -35.01 11.13
N THR A 65 8.68 -34.91 10.36
CA THR A 65 7.66 -33.87 10.64
C THR A 65 6.38 -34.52 11.17
N ILE A 66 6.41 -34.87 12.46
CA ILE A 66 5.21 -35.11 13.25
C ILE A 66 4.85 -33.78 13.89
N THR A 67 3.91 -33.02 13.32
CA THR A 67 2.88 -32.25 14.05
C THR A 67 1.99 -31.50 13.07
N GLY A 68 0.77 -31.87 13.12
CA GLY A 68 -0.42 -31.46 12.48
C GLY A 68 -0.71 -29.98 12.28
N HIS A 69 -0.57 -29.52 11.07
CA HIS A 69 -1.48 -28.55 10.48
C HIS A 69 -1.68 -28.94 9.01
N LYS A 70 -2.64 -29.84 8.80
CA LYS A 70 -2.96 -30.42 7.48
C LYS A 70 -3.65 -29.45 6.50
N ASN A 71 -3.90 -28.19 6.86
CA ASN A 71 -4.75 -27.27 6.09
C ASN A 71 -4.12 -25.92 5.79
N ASN A 72 -2.79 -25.81 5.66
CA ASN A 72 -2.20 -24.58 5.11
C ASN A 72 -1.60 -24.85 3.72
N PRO A 73 -2.32 -24.59 2.62
CA PRO A 73 -1.83 -24.80 1.26
C PRO A 73 -0.64 -23.92 0.89
N MET A 74 -0.23 -22.97 1.74
CA MET A 74 0.90 -22.09 1.51
C MET A 74 2.24 -22.55 2.10
N VAL A 75 2.29 -23.70 2.77
CA VAL A 75 3.55 -24.40 3.06
C VAL A 75 3.81 -25.36 1.91
N GLY A 76 3.82 -24.80 0.71
CA GLY A 76 4.02 -25.53 -0.52
C GLY A 76 5.47 -25.85 -0.77
N ASP A 77 5.70 -27.02 -1.29
CA ASP A 77 6.94 -27.41 -1.97
C ASP A 77 7.47 -26.25 -2.83
N ALA A 78 8.76 -25.99 -2.81
CA ALA A 78 9.35 -24.84 -3.49
C ALA A 78 9.08 -24.91 -4.99
N ILE A 79 8.28 -24.01 -5.52
CA ILE A 79 8.00 -23.86 -6.96
C ILE A 79 9.28 -23.39 -7.67
N TYR A 80 9.49 -23.86 -8.90
CA TYR A 80 10.56 -23.31 -9.74
C TYR A 80 10.25 -21.84 -10.08
N LYS A 81 11.26 -20.98 -10.00
CA LYS A 81 11.07 -19.52 -10.21
C LYS A 81 10.92 -19.15 -11.69
N THR A 82 11.68 -19.78 -12.56
CA THR A 82 11.77 -19.41 -13.99
C THR A 82 11.51 -20.60 -14.91
N ILE A 83 12.30 -21.66 -14.81
CA ILE A 83 12.20 -22.84 -15.65
C ILE A 83 11.99 -24.06 -14.78
N CYS A 84 11.02 -24.88 -15.11
CA CYS A 84 10.81 -26.18 -14.49
C CYS A 84 11.87 -27.18 -14.97
N LEU A 85 12.78 -27.56 -14.08
CA LEU A 85 13.85 -28.52 -14.43
C LEU A 85 13.30 -29.94 -14.70
N LYS A 86 12.05 -30.24 -14.34
CA LYS A 86 11.41 -31.55 -14.61
C LYS A 86 10.87 -31.68 -16.04
N CYS A 87 10.31 -30.58 -16.58
CA CYS A 87 9.62 -30.64 -17.86
C CYS A 87 10.00 -29.54 -18.86
N GLY A 88 10.91 -28.65 -18.51
CA GLY A 88 11.35 -27.52 -19.34
C GLY A 88 10.34 -26.40 -19.53
N ALA A 89 9.19 -26.42 -18.84
CA ALA A 89 8.24 -25.33 -18.92
C ALA A 89 8.82 -24.01 -18.38
N ASN A 90 8.53 -22.89 -19.04
CA ASN A 90 8.88 -21.56 -18.59
C ASN A 90 7.77 -20.98 -17.73
N ARG A 91 8.12 -20.40 -16.58
CA ARG A 91 7.18 -19.63 -15.77
C ARG A 91 7.09 -18.21 -16.35
N VAL A 92 5.90 -17.83 -16.74
CA VAL A 92 5.56 -16.46 -17.14
C VAL A 92 4.74 -15.85 -16.02
N ASP A 93 5.28 -14.82 -15.40
CA ASP A 93 4.61 -14.10 -14.32
C ASP A 93 4.57 -12.62 -14.69
N LYS A 94 3.36 -12.03 -14.63
CA LYS A 94 3.15 -10.61 -14.86
C LYS A 94 3.10 -9.81 -13.56
N GLN A 95 3.32 -10.49 -12.42
CA GLN A 95 3.34 -9.85 -11.12
C GLN A 95 4.53 -8.89 -11.02
N LEU A 96 4.25 -7.65 -10.62
CA LEU A 96 5.26 -6.67 -10.23
C LEU A 96 5.79 -6.96 -8.82
N GLY A 97 7.01 -6.51 -8.54
CA GLY A 97 7.71 -6.74 -7.27
C GLY A 97 8.59 -7.99 -7.25
N LEU A 98 8.67 -8.74 -8.37
CA LEU A 98 9.54 -9.90 -8.55
C LEU A 98 10.74 -9.63 -9.47
N GLU A 99 10.94 -8.40 -9.89
CA GLU A 99 12.04 -7.98 -10.74
C GLU A 99 13.39 -8.30 -10.10
N GLU A 100 14.40 -8.57 -10.94
CA GLU A 100 15.74 -8.95 -10.45
C GLU A 100 16.47 -7.77 -9.78
N THR A 101 16.17 -6.55 -10.22
CA THR A 101 16.81 -5.34 -9.69
C THR A 101 15.79 -4.29 -9.25
N PRO A 102 16.17 -3.42 -8.28
CA PRO A 102 15.34 -2.28 -7.90
C PRO A 102 15.06 -1.34 -9.05
N GLU A 103 16.04 -1.13 -9.93
CA GLU A 103 15.95 -0.25 -11.08
C GLU A 103 14.85 -0.72 -12.05
N GLU A 104 14.84 -2.01 -12.38
CA GLU A 104 13.82 -2.61 -13.24
C GLU A 104 12.41 -2.48 -12.63
N TYR A 105 12.30 -2.69 -11.32
CA TYR A 105 11.04 -2.47 -10.60
C TYR A 105 10.57 -1.02 -10.71
N ILE A 106 11.46 -0.04 -10.48
CA ILE A 106 11.14 1.38 -10.57
C ILE A 106 10.71 1.74 -12.00
N GLU A 107 11.41 1.27 -13.02
CA GLU A 107 11.04 1.50 -14.42
C GLU A 107 9.64 0.96 -14.75
N ASN A 108 9.31 -0.24 -14.27
CA ASN A 108 8.00 -0.84 -14.47
C ASN A 108 6.91 -0.06 -13.71
N MET A 109 7.17 0.36 -12.47
CA MET A 109 6.24 1.18 -11.71
C MET A 109 6.00 2.56 -12.35
N VAL A 110 7.03 3.19 -12.93
CA VAL A 110 6.88 4.44 -13.69
C VAL A 110 5.95 4.24 -14.89
N LYS A 111 6.07 3.13 -15.63
CA LYS A 111 5.16 2.80 -16.74
C LYS A 111 3.71 2.70 -16.27
N VAL A 112 3.46 2.01 -15.15
CA VAL A 112 2.13 1.89 -14.56
C VAL A 112 1.58 3.26 -14.16
N PHE A 113 2.34 4.03 -13.41
CA PHE A 113 1.86 5.33 -12.95
C PHE A 113 1.75 6.38 -14.07
N ARG A 114 2.45 6.20 -15.20
CA ARG A 114 2.21 7.01 -16.40
C ARG A 114 0.80 6.76 -16.97
N GLU A 115 0.34 5.51 -16.99
CA GLU A 115 -1.04 5.19 -17.37
C GLU A 115 -2.05 5.68 -16.32
N VAL A 116 -1.73 5.60 -15.03
CA VAL A 116 -2.54 6.22 -13.97
C VAL A 116 -2.66 7.74 -14.20
N LYS A 117 -1.56 8.41 -14.58
CA LYS A 117 -1.59 9.84 -14.93
C LYS A 117 -2.51 10.16 -16.11
N ARG A 118 -2.56 9.28 -17.12
CA ARG A 118 -3.45 9.43 -18.28
C ARG A 118 -4.92 9.41 -17.85
N VAL A 119 -5.32 8.42 -17.03
CA VAL A 119 -6.71 8.25 -16.62
C VAL A 119 -7.16 9.23 -15.53
N LEU A 120 -6.25 9.88 -14.80
CA LEU A 120 -6.58 10.93 -13.84
C LEU A 120 -7.08 12.18 -14.53
N LYS A 121 -8.10 12.84 -13.96
CA LYS A 121 -8.53 14.19 -14.33
C LYS A 121 -7.37 15.18 -14.24
N LYS A 122 -7.49 16.36 -14.85
CA LYS A 122 -6.44 17.38 -14.87
C LYS A 122 -6.02 17.84 -13.47
N ASP A 123 -6.94 17.88 -12.54
CA ASP A 123 -6.75 18.22 -11.14
C ASP A 123 -6.63 17.01 -10.22
N GLY A 124 -6.47 15.81 -10.79
CA GLY A 124 -6.43 14.56 -10.07
C GLY A 124 -5.15 14.34 -9.26
N THR A 125 -5.25 13.49 -8.23
CA THR A 125 -4.17 13.16 -7.31
C THR A 125 -3.88 11.67 -7.27
N LEU A 126 -2.64 11.33 -6.93
CA LEU A 126 -2.14 9.98 -6.71
C LEU A 126 -1.55 9.89 -5.31
N TRP A 127 -1.99 8.87 -4.56
CA TRP A 127 -1.52 8.55 -3.21
C TRP A 127 -0.92 7.15 -3.22
N VAL A 128 0.37 7.05 -3.00
CA VAL A 128 1.11 5.77 -3.03
C VAL A 128 1.63 5.44 -1.66
N ASN A 129 1.08 4.40 -1.04
CA ASN A 129 1.67 3.80 0.16
C ASN A 129 2.73 2.78 -0.25
N ILE A 130 3.94 2.95 0.23
CA ILE A 130 5.05 2.04 -0.09
C ILE A 130 6.05 1.93 1.06
N GLY A 131 6.47 0.71 1.32
CA GLY A 131 7.52 0.39 2.29
C GLY A 131 8.86 0.10 1.63
N ASP A 132 9.90 0.09 2.45
CA ASP A 132 11.27 -0.18 2.03
C ASP A 132 11.78 -1.52 2.58
N THR A 133 12.81 -2.05 1.97
CA THR A 133 13.47 -3.29 2.36
C THR A 133 14.98 -3.11 2.48
N TYR A 134 15.66 -4.13 2.98
CA TYR A 134 17.10 -4.14 3.14
C TYR A 134 17.74 -5.22 2.26
N CYS A 135 18.93 -4.94 1.74
CA CYS A 135 19.75 -5.94 1.07
C CYS A 135 20.18 -7.03 2.06
N GLY A 136 19.92 -8.28 1.71
CA GLY A 136 20.28 -9.42 2.53
C GLY A 136 21.79 -9.64 2.58
N THR A 137 22.25 -10.30 3.63
CA THR A 137 23.66 -10.65 3.81
C THR A 137 24.10 -11.82 2.93
N GLY A 138 23.14 -12.54 2.34
CA GLY A 138 23.38 -13.75 1.56
C GLY A 138 23.83 -14.94 2.41
N HIS A 139 23.89 -14.80 3.72
CA HIS A 139 24.11 -15.95 4.59
C HIS A 139 22.82 -16.76 4.68
N LYS A 140 22.90 -18.06 4.39
CA LYS A 140 21.89 -19.00 4.86
C LYS A 140 21.90 -18.88 6.37
N ASN A 141 20.76 -18.62 6.99
CA ASN A 141 20.68 -18.61 8.45
C ASN A 141 21.08 -19.99 8.95
N GLU A 142 22.33 -20.15 9.39
CA GLU A 142 22.79 -21.27 10.19
C GLU A 142 22.27 -21.18 11.63
N TYR A 143 21.66 -20.05 11.99
CA TYR A 143 21.02 -19.88 13.29
C TYR A 143 19.64 -20.53 13.24
N LEU A 144 19.62 -21.80 13.57
CA LEU A 144 18.42 -22.54 13.91
C LEU A 144 17.90 -21.96 15.24
N ASP A 145 16.68 -21.42 15.25
CA ASP A 145 16.00 -21.06 16.49
C ASP A 145 15.97 -22.31 17.39
N PRO A 146 16.54 -22.27 18.62
CA PRO A 146 16.56 -23.44 19.50
C PRO A 146 15.18 -24.06 19.78
N LYS A 147 14.08 -23.30 19.55
CA LYS A 147 12.70 -23.80 19.62
C LYS A 147 12.23 -24.49 18.34
N TYR A 148 12.96 -24.32 17.23
CA TYR A 148 12.60 -24.90 15.94
C TYR A 148 13.89 -25.39 15.29
N SER A 149 14.33 -26.56 15.71
CA SER A 149 15.59 -27.19 15.23
C SER A 149 15.64 -27.42 13.71
N GLU A 150 14.54 -27.26 13.01
CA GLU A 150 14.41 -27.48 11.56
C GLU A 150 14.10 -26.18 10.76
N GLY A 151 14.18 -24.99 11.39
CA GLY A 151 13.81 -23.73 10.79
C GLY A 151 12.30 -23.59 10.61
N ARG A 152 11.80 -22.36 10.62
CA ARG A 152 10.39 -22.08 10.21
C ARG A 152 10.26 -22.31 8.73
N THR A 153 9.84 -23.51 8.33
CA THR A 153 9.37 -23.78 6.96
C THR A 153 8.20 -22.86 6.66
N GLY A 154 8.34 -21.98 5.67
CA GLY A 154 7.25 -21.14 5.17
C GLY A 154 7.37 -19.64 5.38
N GLN A 155 8.36 -19.12 6.12
CA GLN A 155 8.68 -17.71 5.99
C GLN A 155 9.58 -17.53 4.77
N SER A 156 9.09 -16.79 3.77
CA SER A 156 9.92 -16.34 2.65
C SER A 156 11.20 -15.71 3.19
N THR A 157 12.31 -16.35 2.92
CA THR A 157 13.66 -15.83 3.20
C THR A 157 14.04 -14.73 2.21
N ALA A 158 13.07 -13.97 1.69
CA ALA A 158 13.27 -12.83 0.80
C ALA A 158 14.29 -11.82 1.38
N ILE A 159 14.40 -11.79 2.69
CA ILE A 159 15.33 -10.93 3.44
C ILE A 159 16.83 -11.31 3.23
N ASN A 160 17.14 -12.46 2.66
CA ASN A 160 18.52 -12.91 2.48
C ASN A 160 19.05 -12.80 1.04
N ASN A 161 18.31 -12.24 0.13
CA ASN A 161 18.74 -12.09 -1.25
C ASN A 161 19.78 -10.97 -1.36
N LYS A 162 20.97 -11.31 -1.88
CA LYS A 162 21.93 -10.31 -2.33
C LYS A 162 21.36 -9.59 -3.54
N VAL A 163 21.43 -8.27 -3.50
CA VAL A 163 21.08 -7.41 -4.63
C VAL A 163 22.35 -7.00 -5.33
N LYS A 164 22.42 -7.18 -6.64
CA LYS A 164 23.62 -6.80 -7.42
C LYS A 164 23.82 -5.28 -7.31
N GLY A 165 25.02 -4.87 -6.97
CA GLY A 165 25.37 -3.45 -6.84
C GLY A 165 25.03 -2.82 -5.48
N VAL A 166 24.32 -3.52 -4.59
CA VAL A 166 23.97 -3.02 -3.25
C VAL A 166 24.75 -3.80 -2.18
N LYS A 167 25.30 -3.11 -1.20
CA LYS A 167 26.02 -3.73 -0.10
C LYS A 167 25.07 -4.45 0.85
N ALA A 168 25.54 -5.55 1.42
CA ALA A 168 24.78 -6.26 2.45
C ALA A 168 24.38 -5.32 3.59
N LYS A 169 23.13 -5.41 4.06
CA LYS A 169 22.50 -4.58 5.09
C LYS A 169 22.15 -3.15 4.67
N ASP A 170 22.53 -2.67 3.49
CA ASP A 170 22.05 -1.38 3.02
C ASP A 170 20.51 -1.39 2.84
N MET A 171 19.88 -0.31 3.21
CA MET A 171 18.49 -0.05 2.85
C MET A 171 18.42 0.26 1.35
N ILE A 172 17.47 -0.34 0.64
CA ILE A 172 17.39 -0.22 -0.82
C ILE A 172 16.94 1.18 -1.24
N GLY A 173 16.01 1.80 -0.48
CA GLY A 173 15.52 3.15 -0.77
C GLY A 173 14.36 3.18 -1.76
N ILE A 174 13.66 2.07 -1.98
CA ILE A 174 12.56 1.93 -2.94
C ILE A 174 11.56 3.10 -2.88
N PRO A 175 11.04 3.53 -1.71
CA PRO A 175 10.07 4.60 -1.65
C PRO A 175 10.57 5.90 -2.30
N TRP A 176 11.77 6.31 -1.96
CA TRP A 176 12.36 7.54 -2.48
C TRP A 176 12.80 7.42 -3.93
N LEU A 177 13.34 6.27 -4.34
CA LEU A 177 13.67 6.01 -5.75
C LEU A 177 12.41 6.13 -6.61
N LEU A 178 11.29 5.56 -6.18
CA LEU A 178 10.02 5.66 -6.90
C LEU A 178 9.49 7.11 -6.92
N ALA A 179 9.46 7.79 -5.79
CA ALA A 179 8.96 9.16 -5.70
C ALA A 179 9.75 10.13 -6.60
N LEU A 180 11.08 10.00 -6.61
CA LEU A 180 11.95 10.82 -7.45
C LEU A 180 11.80 10.46 -8.94
N ALA A 181 11.72 9.18 -9.28
CA ALA A 181 11.50 8.74 -10.67
C ALA A 181 10.15 9.24 -11.22
N LEU A 182 9.09 9.20 -10.42
CA LEU A 182 7.78 9.75 -10.80
C LEU A 182 7.84 11.27 -10.98
N ARG A 183 8.55 11.99 -10.10
CA ARG A 183 8.76 13.43 -10.27
C ARG A 183 9.49 13.73 -11.57
N ASP A 184 10.52 12.97 -11.89
CA ASP A 184 11.30 13.12 -13.12
C ASP A 184 10.48 12.73 -14.37
N ASP A 185 9.49 11.84 -14.22
CA ASP A 185 8.48 11.51 -15.24
C ASP A 185 7.34 12.56 -15.36
N GLY A 186 7.51 13.71 -14.68
CA GLY A 186 6.64 14.88 -14.81
C GLY A 186 5.43 14.91 -13.86
N TRP A 187 5.41 14.10 -12.80
CA TRP A 187 4.50 14.28 -11.70
C TRP A 187 4.95 15.43 -10.80
N TYR A 188 3.99 16.07 -10.14
CA TYR A 188 4.29 17.00 -9.05
C TYR A 188 4.33 16.20 -7.74
N LEU A 189 5.51 15.95 -7.20
CA LEU A 189 5.68 15.38 -5.86
C LEU A 189 5.34 16.46 -4.83
N ARG A 190 4.20 16.33 -4.16
CA ARG A 190 3.64 17.37 -3.29
C ARG A 190 4.00 17.19 -1.84
N GLN A 191 4.00 15.94 -1.37
CA GLN A 191 4.27 15.66 0.04
C GLN A 191 4.71 14.20 0.22
N ASP A 192 5.58 13.98 1.18
CA ASP A 192 5.85 12.72 1.84
C ASP A 192 5.09 12.70 3.17
N ILE A 193 4.31 11.68 3.40
CA ILE A 193 3.55 11.48 4.62
C ILE A 193 4.08 10.22 5.29
N ILE A 194 4.33 10.31 6.58
CA ILE A 194 4.80 9.17 7.38
C ILE A 194 3.59 8.46 7.99
N TRP A 195 3.33 7.24 7.57
CA TRP A 195 2.44 6.36 8.31
C TRP A 195 3.23 5.70 9.44
N ASN A 196 3.16 6.27 10.63
CA ASN A 196 3.71 5.69 11.84
C ASN A 196 2.78 4.59 12.37
N LYS A 197 3.36 3.42 12.66
CA LYS A 197 2.71 2.21 13.17
C LYS A 197 3.04 2.04 14.66
N PRO A 198 2.26 2.62 15.60
CA PRO A 198 2.60 2.56 17.03
C PRO A 198 2.71 1.14 17.58
N ASN A 199 2.01 0.19 16.96
CA ASN A 199 2.02 -1.23 17.31
C ASN A 199 2.82 -2.08 16.32
N ALA A 200 3.86 -1.55 15.69
CA ALA A 200 4.75 -2.33 14.83
C ALA A 200 5.34 -3.52 15.57
N MET A 201 5.43 -4.67 14.90
CA MET A 201 6.08 -5.84 15.49
C MET A 201 7.56 -5.56 15.73
N PRO A 202 8.12 -5.97 16.89
CA PRO A 202 9.55 -5.84 17.15
C PRO A 202 10.37 -6.66 16.15
N GLU A 203 11.47 -6.09 15.70
CA GLU A 203 12.44 -6.78 14.84
C GLU A 203 13.61 -7.30 15.67
N PRO A 204 14.11 -8.54 15.44
CA PRO A 204 15.22 -9.12 16.17
C PRO A 204 16.59 -8.57 15.67
N VAL A 205 16.68 -7.27 15.40
CA VAL A 205 17.89 -6.60 14.93
C VAL A 205 18.53 -5.82 16.07
N LYS A 206 19.86 -5.74 16.07
CA LYS A 206 20.65 -5.12 17.15
C LYS A 206 21.51 -3.94 16.66
N ASP A 207 21.58 -3.71 15.37
CA ASP A 207 22.44 -2.72 14.72
C ASP A 207 21.67 -1.55 14.08
N ARG A 208 20.38 -1.50 14.28
CA ARG A 208 19.48 -0.39 13.89
C ARG A 208 18.19 -0.40 14.71
N CYS A 209 17.43 0.69 14.64
CA CYS A 209 16.12 0.75 15.25
C CYS A 209 15.12 -0.16 14.50
N THR A 210 14.09 -0.62 15.21
CA THR A 210 12.93 -1.29 14.61
C THR A 210 12.23 -0.35 13.65
N LYS A 211 11.96 -0.81 12.42
CA LYS A 211 11.23 -0.05 11.42
C LYS A 211 9.74 -0.02 11.77
N SER A 212 9.24 1.17 12.12
CA SER A 212 7.86 1.35 12.57
C SER A 212 7.04 2.27 11.66
N HIS A 213 7.52 2.58 10.46
CA HIS A 213 6.78 3.44 9.53
C HIS A 213 6.90 3.00 8.08
N GLU A 214 5.97 3.48 7.29
CA GLU A 214 6.00 3.47 5.83
C GLU A 214 5.73 4.87 5.30
N TYR A 215 5.94 5.07 3.99
CA TYR A 215 5.69 6.33 3.32
C TYR A 215 4.37 6.30 2.57
N ILE A 216 3.69 7.45 2.54
CA ILE A 216 2.58 7.74 1.64
C ILE A 216 3.00 8.98 0.85
N PHE A 217 3.21 8.83 -0.45
CA PHE A 217 3.52 9.97 -1.29
C PHE A 217 2.26 10.53 -1.91
N LEU A 218 2.06 11.84 -1.73
CA LEU A 218 1.06 12.60 -2.48
C LEU A 218 1.73 13.18 -3.74
N LEU A 219 1.19 12.77 -4.89
CA LEU A 219 1.57 13.32 -6.19
C LEU A 219 0.33 13.88 -6.88
N SER A 220 0.53 14.88 -7.74
CA SER A 220 -0.55 15.45 -8.54
C SER A 220 -0.19 15.50 -10.02
N LYS A 221 -1.22 15.41 -10.88
CA LYS A 221 -1.05 15.48 -12.34
C LYS A 221 -0.59 16.86 -12.80
N SER A 222 -1.02 17.91 -12.09
CA SER A 222 -0.71 19.30 -12.40
C SER A 222 -0.40 20.12 -11.14
N ASN A 223 0.09 21.34 -11.32
CA ASN A 223 0.38 22.26 -10.22
C ASN A 223 -0.88 22.80 -9.53
N LYS A 224 -2.03 22.72 -10.21
CA LYS A 224 -3.36 23.01 -9.63
C LYS A 224 -4.12 21.71 -9.55
N TYR A 225 -4.40 21.25 -8.36
CA TYR A 225 -5.08 19.99 -8.11
C TYR A 225 -6.13 20.14 -7.02
N TYR A 226 -7.06 19.20 -6.99
CA TYR A 226 -8.08 19.16 -5.94
C TYR A 226 -7.47 18.62 -4.65
N PHE A 227 -7.67 19.38 -3.57
CA PHE A 227 -7.28 18.96 -2.23
C PHE A 227 -8.23 19.60 -1.19
N ASP A 228 -9.03 18.77 -0.53
CA ASP A 228 -9.92 19.19 0.53
C ASP A 228 -9.19 19.15 1.88
N TYR A 229 -8.60 20.27 2.25
CA TYR A 229 -7.87 20.38 3.51
C TYR A 229 -8.81 20.41 4.72
N GLU A 230 -10.04 20.90 4.56
CA GLU A 230 -11.03 21.00 5.64
C GLU A 230 -11.51 19.61 6.08
N ALA A 231 -11.68 18.67 5.13
CA ALA A 231 -12.04 17.30 5.42
C ALA A 231 -10.98 16.53 6.24
N LEU A 232 -9.74 17.04 6.30
CA LEU A 232 -8.63 16.47 7.08
C LEU A 232 -8.29 17.22 8.35
N GLN A 233 -8.93 18.34 8.64
CA GLN A 233 -8.60 19.11 9.82
C GLN A 233 -8.74 18.28 11.11
N GLU A 234 -7.87 18.57 12.06
CA GLU A 234 -7.85 17.95 13.39
C GLU A 234 -8.02 19.01 14.49
N PRO A 235 -8.63 18.67 15.65
CA PRO A 235 -8.79 19.62 16.75
C PRO A 235 -7.46 20.18 17.23
N THR A 236 -7.43 21.46 17.56
CA THR A 236 -6.25 22.12 18.12
C THR A 236 -6.08 21.74 19.59
N THR A 237 -5.01 21.05 19.94
CA THR A 237 -4.72 20.61 21.33
C THR A 237 -4.36 21.76 22.28
N THR A 238 -4.15 22.96 21.77
CA THR A 238 -3.71 24.14 22.51
C THR A 238 -4.77 25.26 22.57
N TYR A 239 -6.00 24.96 22.12
CA TYR A 239 -7.08 25.94 22.08
C TYR A 239 -7.28 26.64 23.42
N ASP A 240 -7.43 25.90 24.51
CA ASP A 240 -7.61 26.48 25.88
C ASP A 240 -6.36 27.17 26.43
N LYS A 241 -5.17 26.90 25.88
CA LYS A 241 -3.91 27.53 26.32
C LYS A 241 -3.61 28.83 25.56
N ASN A 242 -4.25 29.05 24.41
CA ASN A 242 -4.09 30.26 23.61
C ASN A 242 -5.01 31.41 24.04
N VAL A 243 -5.98 31.14 24.89
CA VAL A 243 -6.76 32.16 25.63
C VAL A 243 -5.90 32.87 26.70
N ARG A 244 -4.59 32.66 26.74
CA ARG A 244 -3.72 33.55 27.47
C ARG A 244 -3.81 34.93 26.84
N ASP A 245 -4.38 35.83 27.61
CA ASP A 245 -4.31 37.26 27.45
C ASP A 245 -2.84 37.69 27.28
N ARG A 246 -2.31 37.42 26.09
CA ARG A 246 -1.02 38.00 25.70
C ARG A 246 -1.30 39.47 25.57
N ASP A 247 -0.91 40.19 26.57
CA ASP A 247 -0.97 41.64 26.65
C ASP A 247 -0.45 42.21 25.30
N LYS A 248 -1.39 42.42 24.36
CA LYS A 248 -1.12 42.96 23.02
C LYS A 248 -0.33 44.27 23.09
N GLY A 249 -0.39 44.96 24.22
CA GLY A 249 0.35 46.18 24.49
C GLY A 249 1.86 45.98 24.68
N LYS A 250 2.33 44.82 25.12
CA LYS A 250 3.76 44.55 25.29
C LYS A 250 4.48 44.13 24.04
N LEU A 251 3.79 43.46 23.10
CA LEU A 251 4.38 43.03 21.82
C LEU A 251 4.61 44.18 20.82
N ASN A 252 3.80 45.25 20.93
CA ASN A 252 3.91 46.41 20.03
C ASN A 252 4.99 47.42 20.46
N LYS A 253 5.64 47.20 21.62
CA LYS A 253 6.68 48.12 22.12
C LYS A 253 8.12 47.71 21.78
N THR A 254 8.30 46.61 21.01
CA THR A 254 9.63 46.18 20.60
C THR A 254 9.99 46.83 19.25
N PRO A 255 11.01 47.68 19.18
CA PRO A 255 11.43 48.30 17.92
C PRO A 255 11.75 47.25 16.85
N GLY A 256 11.25 47.42 15.63
CA GLY A 256 11.49 46.53 14.51
C GLY A 256 10.47 45.39 14.33
N ARG A 257 9.46 45.24 15.19
CA ARG A 257 8.38 44.23 15.09
C ARG A 257 7.05 44.72 14.53
N GLU A 258 7.00 45.95 14.08
CA GLU A 258 5.75 46.57 13.55
C GLU A 258 5.17 45.86 12.32
N ARG A 259 5.92 44.92 11.68
CA ARG A 259 5.47 44.15 10.52
C ARG A 259 4.89 42.77 10.82
N ILE A 260 4.75 42.36 12.09
CA ILE A 260 4.11 41.10 12.45
C ILE A 260 2.62 41.29 12.82
N SER A 261 2.01 42.37 12.32
CA SER A 261 0.56 42.63 12.50
C SER A 261 -0.33 41.69 11.68
N GLY A 262 0.24 40.72 10.97
CA GLY A 262 -0.51 39.71 10.22
C GLY A 262 -0.74 38.38 10.96
N LEU A 263 -0.11 38.17 12.11
CA LEU A 263 -0.46 37.06 12.99
C LEU A 263 -1.70 37.50 13.81
N LYS A 264 -2.87 37.45 13.14
CA LYS A 264 -4.12 37.37 13.89
C LYS A 264 -3.97 36.16 14.79
N THR A 265 -4.04 36.33 16.11
CA THR A 265 -4.28 35.27 17.07
C THR A 265 -5.69 34.76 16.77
N ASN A 266 -5.83 33.98 15.75
CA ASN A 266 -7.09 33.33 15.45
C ASN A 266 -7.14 32.15 16.40
N ASP A 267 -8.14 32.15 17.26
CA ASP A 267 -8.54 31.02 18.07
C ASP A 267 -9.10 29.95 17.11
N TYR A 268 -8.20 29.18 16.45
CA TYR A 268 -8.60 28.11 15.57
C TYR A 268 -8.92 26.90 16.43
N GLU A 269 -10.17 26.47 16.44
CA GLU A 269 -10.59 25.20 17.02
C GLU A 269 -10.00 24.03 16.24
N MET A 270 -9.80 24.21 14.95
CA MET A 270 -9.28 23.21 14.02
C MET A 270 -7.95 23.67 13.40
N LYS A 271 -7.10 22.74 13.10
CA LYS A 271 -5.82 22.94 12.39
C LYS A 271 -5.66 21.93 11.26
N ASN A 272 -4.84 22.27 10.29
CA ASN A 272 -4.51 21.34 9.22
C ASN A 272 -3.85 20.08 9.80
N LYS A 273 -4.21 18.92 9.24
CA LYS A 273 -3.62 17.63 9.61
C LYS A 273 -2.12 17.65 9.33
N ARG A 274 -1.36 17.11 10.28
CA ARG A 274 0.10 16.97 10.14
C ARG A 274 0.42 15.76 9.27
N ASP A 275 1.63 15.73 8.74
CA ASP A 275 2.17 14.73 7.81
C ASP A 275 2.69 13.45 8.48
N VAL A 276 2.61 13.35 9.80
CA VAL A 276 2.88 12.10 10.53
C VAL A 276 1.55 11.54 11.04
N TRP A 277 1.11 10.43 10.46
CA TRP A 277 -0.15 9.77 10.76
C TRP A 277 0.09 8.56 11.66
N ASN A 278 -0.42 8.61 12.88
CA ASN A 278 -0.37 7.50 13.82
C ASN A 278 -1.58 6.59 13.58
N ILE A 279 -1.38 5.50 12.85
CA ILE A 279 -2.43 4.54 12.51
C ILE A 279 -1.95 3.14 12.88
N ASN A 280 -2.69 2.47 13.78
CA ASN A 280 -2.35 1.13 14.22
C ASN A 280 -2.59 0.10 13.11
N LEU A 281 -1.71 -0.90 13.06
CA LEU A 281 -1.98 -2.11 12.30
C LEU A 281 -3.19 -2.81 12.92
N LYS A 282 -4.13 -3.22 12.07
CA LYS A 282 -5.28 -4.06 12.48
C LYS A 282 -5.06 -5.47 11.96
N PRO A 283 -5.15 -6.49 12.82
CA PRO A 283 -5.11 -7.86 12.36
C PRO A 283 -6.32 -8.10 11.44
N TYR A 284 -6.06 -8.72 10.31
CA TYR A 284 -7.11 -9.17 9.41
C TYR A 284 -7.19 -10.70 9.49
N SER A 285 -8.30 -11.23 10.03
CA SER A 285 -8.42 -12.65 10.38
C SER A 285 -8.59 -13.57 9.17
N GLU A 286 -9.04 -13.04 8.03
CA GLU A 286 -9.42 -13.85 6.86
C GLU A 286 -8.34 -13.90 5.77
N ALA A 287 -7.32 -13.05 5.83
CA ALA A 287 -6.24 -13.03 4.84
C ALA A 287 -4.88 -12.93 5.52
N HIS A 288 -3.97 -13.81 5.16
CA HIS A 288 -2.56 -13.75 5.53
C HIS A 288 -1.80 -12.59 4.85
N PHE A 289 -2.50 -11.53 4.41
CA PHE A 289 -1.94 -10.46 3.56
C PHE A 289 -1.73 -9.18 4.35
N ALA A 290 -0.68 -8.44 3.98
CA ALA A 290 -0.44 -7.10 4.49
C ALA A 290 -1.44 -6.13 3.85
N VAL A 291 -2.55 -5.92 4.53
CA VAL A 291 -3.56 -4.95 4.14
C VAL A 291 -3.33 -3.69 4.96
N PHE A 292 -3.29 -2.53 4.32
CA PHE A 292 -3.26 -1.28 5.08
C PHE A 292 -4.61 -1.05 5.80
N PRO A 293 -4.60 -0.40 6.98
CA PRO A 293 -5.82 -0.14 7.73
C PRO A 293 -6.74 0.83 6.98
N PRO A 294 -8.08 0.69 7.13
CA PRO A 294 -9.06 1.53 6.42
C PRO A 294 -8.91 3.03 6.63
N GLU A 295 -8.36 3.44 7.75
CA GLU A 295 -8.12 4.85 8.09
C GLU A 295 -7.14 5.52 7.12
N LEU A 296 -6.18 4.74 6.57
CA LEU A 296 -5.20 5.28 5.62
C LEU A 296 -5.87 5.74 4.31
N PRO A 297 -6.58 4.89 3.55
CA PRO A 297 -7.27 5.34 2.35
C PRO A 297 -8.41 6.32 2.67
N GLU A 298 -9.01 6.30 3.86
CA GLU A 298 -10.04 7.26 4.25
C GLU A 298 -9.52 8.71 4.19
N PHE A 299 -8.34 8.98 4.74
CA PHE A 299 -7.75 10.31 4.67
C PHE A 299 -7.41 10.71 3.24
N CYS A 300 -6.82 9.79 2.47
CA CYS A 300 -6.44 10.06 1.08
C CYS A 300 -7.67 10.35 0.19
N ILE A 301 -8.74 9.56 0.33
CA ILE A 301 -9.97 9.70 -0.44
C ILE A 301 -10.70 11.01 -0.08
N LYS A 302 -10.83 11.33 1.21
CA LYS A 302 -11.45 12.58 1.67
C LYS A 302 -10.72 13.80 1.13
N ALA A 303 -9.38 13.79 1.17
CA ALA A 303 -8.59 14.90 0.64
C ALA A 303 -8.62 15.00 -0.89
N GLY A 304 -8.58 13.85 -1.58
CA GLY A 304 -8.39 13.80 -3.04
C GLY A 304 -9.66 13.78 -3.87
N SER A 305 -10.87 13.70 -3.27
CA SER A 305 -12.13 13.55 -4.01
C SER A 305 -13.36 14.09 -3.28
N LYS A 306 -14.42 14.37 -4.04
CA LYS A 306 -15.78 14.68 -3.54
C LYS A 306 -16.66 13.46 -3.61
N GLU A 307 -17.83 13.49 -2.95
CA GLU A 307 -18.88 12.50 -3.15
C GLU A 307 -19.29 12.43 -4.63
N GLY A 308 -19.52 11.22 -5.12
CA GLY A 308 -19.81 10.94 -6.52
C GLY A 308 -18.59 10.86 -7.44
N ASP A 309 -17.41 11.32 -7.03
CA ASP A 309 -16.17 11.16 -7.80
C ASP A 309 -15.72 9.68 -7.85
N THR A 310 -14.89 9.35 -8.84
CA THR A 310 -14.34 8.00 -9.01
C THR A 310 -12.94 7.90 -8.42
N VAL A 311 -12.75 6.90 -7.56
CA VAL A 311 -11.47 6.49 -6.96
C VAL A 311 -10.93 5.29 -7.71
N LEU A 312 -9.62 5.23 -7.96
CA LEU A 312 -8.92 4.10 -8.57
C LEU A 312 -7.98 3.44 -7.57
N ASP A 313 -7.99 2.11 -7.55
CA ASP A 313 -6.91 1.30 -6.96
C ASP A 313 -6.43 0.28 -8.00
N PRO A 314 -5.30 0.53 -8.70
CA PRO A 314 -4.78 -0.37 -9.71
C PRO A 314 -4.11 -1.64 -9.15
N PHE A 315 -3.98 -1.76 -7.83
CA PHE A 315 -3.47 -2.91 -7.11
C PHE A 315 -4.46 -3.31 -6.01
N TRP A 316 -5.67 -3.71 -6.46
CA TRP A 316 -6.86 -3.84 -5.66
C TRP A 316 -6.73 -4.71 -4.41
N GLY A 317 -6.05 -5.85 -4.51
CA GLY A 317 -5.87 -6.81 -3.42
C GLY A 317 -7.20 -7.20 -2.76
N SER A 318 -7.27 -7.02 -1.44
CA SER A 318 -8.49 -7.33 -0.66
C SER A 318 -9.58 -6.24 -0.75
N GLY A 319 -9.42 -5.21 -1.58
CA GLY A 319 -10.43 -4.18 -1.83
C GLY A 319 -10.64 -3.16 -0.70
N THR A 320 -9.64 -2.94 0.15
CA THR A 320 -9.78 -1.99 1.28
C THR A 320 -10.07 -0.57 0.82
N THR A 321 -9.36 -0.09 -0.22
CA THR A 321 -9.64 1.21 -0.85
C THR A 321 -11.09 1.31 -1.32
N GLY A 322 -11.59 0.26 -1.97
CA GLY A 322 -12.95 0.21 -2.49
C GLY A 322 -14.02 0.27 -1.41
N VAL A 323 -13.83 -0.53 -0.36
CA VAL A 323 -14.75 -0.54 0.78
C VAL A 323 -14.87 0.85 1.42
N VAL A 324 -13.74 1.56 1.54
CA VAL A 324 -13.71 2.90 2.11
C VAL A 324 -14.32 3.93 1.14
N ALA A 325 -14.01 3.83 -0.14
CA ALA A 325 -14.55 4.74 -1.17
C ALA A 325 -16.08 4.69 -1.20
N ILE A 326 -16.68 3.50 -1.24
CA ILE A 326 -18.14 3.33 -1.24
C ILE A 326 -18.76 3.86 0.06
N LYS A 327 -18.15 3.58 1.21
CA LYS A 327 -18.61 4.12 2.51
C LYS A 327 -18.65 5.64 2.52
N LEU A 328 -17.76 6.28 1.78
CA LEU A 328 -17.65 7.73 1.68
C LEU A 328 -18.49 8.31 0.51
N GLY A 329 -19.34 7.53 -0.14
CA GLY A 329 -20.17 7.98 -1.26
C GLY A 329 -19.42 8.21 -2.58
N ARG A 330 -18.25 7.56 -2.75
CA ARG A 330 -17.45 7.61 -3.98
C ARG A 330 -17.69 6.37 -4.82
N LYS A 331 -17.62 6.52 -6.14
CA LYS A 331 -17.51 5.39 -7.07
C LYS A 331 -16.09 4.83 -6.99
N VAL A 332 -15.91 3.54 -7.32
CA VAL A 332 -14.58 2.95 -7.28
C VAL A 332 -14.33 2.01 -8.45
N MET A 333 -13.13 2.08 -8.98
CA MET A 333 -12.56 1.13 -9.94
C MET A 333 -11.35 0.45 -9.34
N GLY A 334 -11.24 -0.86 -9.56
CA GLY A 334 -10.08 -1.66 -9.16
C GLY A 334 -9.52 -2.46 -10.32
N ILE A 335 -8.23 -2.80 -10.25
CA ILE A 335 -7.60 -3.77 -11.15
C ILE A 335 -6.91 -4.81 -10.28
N GLU A 336 -7.13 -6.09 -10.58
CA GLU A 336 -6.55 -7.20 -9.84
C GLU A 336 -6.20 -8.35 -10.76
N LEU A 337 -4.99 -8.85 -10.63
CA LEU A 337 -4.50 -9.99 -11.40
C LEU A 337 -4.98 -11.33 -10.84
N ASN A 338 -5.15 -11.41 -9.52
CA ASN A 338 -5.53 -12.64 -8.81
C ASN A 338 -7.03 -12.71 -8.61
N LYS A 339 -7.68 -13.69 -9.27
CA LYS A 339 -9.13 -13.94 -9.17
C LYS A 339 -9.60 -14.20 -7.74
N GLU A 340 -8.79 -14.91 -6.93
CA GLU A 340 -9.15 -15.22 -5.54
C GLU A 340 -9.28 -13.95 -4.68
N TYR A 341 -8.45 -12.93 -4.95
CA TYR A 341 -8.52 -11.64 -4.25
C TYR A 341 -9.76 -10.86 -4.66
N ILE A 342 -10.14 -10.92 -5.94
CA ILE A 342 -11.40 -10.33 -6.40
C ILE A 342 -12.56 -10.98 -5.66
N ASP A 343 -12.64 -12.31 -5.65
CA ASP A 343 -13.74 -13.04 -5.01
C ASP A 343 -13.80 -12.75 -3.49
N MET A 344 -12.64 -12.74 -2.83
CA MET A 344 -12.53 -12.37 -1.42
C MET A 344 -13.02 -10.93 -1.16
N SER A 345 -12.61 -9.98 -2.02
CA SER A 345 -13.03 -8.60 -1.89
C SER A 345 -14.54 -8.43 -2.07
N MET A 346 -15.12 -9.15 -3.04
CA MET A 346 -16.58 -9.09 -3.30
C MET A 346 -17.40 -9.59 -2.11
N LEU A 347 -16.94 -10.61 -1.38
CA LEU A 347 -17.59 -11.05 -0.14
C LEU A 347 -17.64 -9.93 0.90
N ARG A 348 -16.62 -9.11 1.03
CA ARG A 348 -16.60 -7.95 1.96
C ARG A 348 -17.65 -6.90 1.61
N PHE A 349 -17.94 -6.70 0.34
CA PHE A 349 -19.00 -5.78 -0.10
C PHE A 349 -20.38 -6.39 0.18
N GLY A 350 -20.59 -7.68 -0.09
CA GLY A 350 -21.84 -8.38 0.20
C GLY A 350 -22.19 -8.42 1.70
N GLN A 351 -21.23 -8.72 2.56
CA GLN A 351 -21.41 -8.73 4.02
C GLN A 351 -21.79 -7.35 4.57
N ARG A 352 -21.26 -6.26 4.03
CA ARG A 352 -21.64 -4.90 4.46
C ARG A 352 -23.04 -4.51 4.06
N TYR A 353 -23.52 -4.96 2.90
CA TYR A 353 -24.92 -4.74 2.50
C TYR A 353 -25.90 -5.42 3.45
N LEU A 354 -25.63 -6.64 3.88
CA LEU A 354 -26.47 -7.33 4.88
C LEU A 354 -26.50 -6.57 6.22
N ASN A 355 -25.39 -6.08 6.71
CA ASN A 355 -25.31 -5.30 7.94
C ASN A 355 -26.01 -3.93 7.87
N PHE A 356 -26.10 -3.31 6.71
CA PHE A 356 -26.86 -2.08 6.54
C PHE A 356 -28.39 -2.32 6.60
N TYR A 357 -28.85 -3.46 6.11
CA TYR A 357 -30.26 -3.82 6.17
C TYR A 357 -30.71 -4.30 7.57
N GLU A 358 -29.83 -4.96 8.32
CA GLU A 358 -30.16 -5.40 9.70
C GLU A 358 -30.14 -4.24 10.72
N GLY A 359 -29.33 -3.20 10.51
CA GLY A 359 -29.29 -2.00 11.36
C GLY A 359 -30.48 -1.04 11.21
N GLY A 360 -31.34 -1.25 10.21
CA GLY A 360 -32.51 -0.40 9.92
C GLY A 360 -33.84 -0.86 10.52
N MET A 361 -33.89 -2.01 11.20
CA MET A 361 -35.14 -2.53 11.74
C MET A 361 -35.30 -2.42 13.28
N ASP A 362 -34.31 -1.94 14.00
CA ASP A 362 -34.42 -1.71 15.46
C ASP A 362 -34.72 -0.24 15.80
N GLY A 363 -35.66 0.33 15.06
CA GLY A 363 -36.28 1.63 15.33
C GLY A 363 -37.71 1.48 15.83
N LYS A 364 -37.91 0.90 17.03
CA LYS A 364 -39.09 1.13 17.88
C LYS A 364 -38.73 0.99 19.33
#